data_351b0f4b47de29d8d12f89c945c338fc
#
_entry.id   351b0f4b47de29d8d12f89c945c338fc
#
_cell.length_a   1.000
_cell.length_b   1.000
_cell.length_c   1.000
_cell.angle_alpha   90.00
_cell.angle_beta   90.00
_cell.angle_gamma   90.00
#
_symmetry.space_group_name_H-M   'P 1'
#
loop_
_entity.id
_entity.type
_entity.pdbx_description
1 polymer ?
#
loop_
_entity_poly.entity_id
_entity_poly.type
_entity_poly.pdbx_seq_one_letter_code
_entity_poly.pdbx_strand_id
1 'polypeptide(L)'
;MKALFLDLHAAADFLGPGAVEINRYQTEIFDIVRRRGVFGQRVKQVPATGHPSRFFEQTAINSPTAANAFVDPRNIVPVVGSPTRVERSVPLKALVSEINYNLFDIEVGAQQSQFAFLQAKDLTDSVEGLLRTHDVALWNGNDTSLSTPTTAQYFGAIGQIEAGGNTVTLGTSDSIVDGIKSVVAQMVASSSYEVRPTAIYANPVLLDLIDREMKTEFNVVLSTVQITGGLTVKALSTQAGDLPLIPEWALGYTGTPGSGSAVLPCYVVSEDLIEYHWLTDPNPRVFQLGLTGSLAHQMVVVKFGGVVVKGASYAHYEVKVTR
;
A
#
# COMPACT_ATOMS: atom_id res chain seq x y z
N MET A 1 -3.41 -19.35 -44.97
CA MET A 1 -4.43 -18.91 -45.96
C MET A 1 -5.80 -19.62 -45.83
N LYS A 2 -5.90 -20.93 -45.58
CA LYS A 2 -7.22 -21.62 -45.43
C LYS A 2 -8.01 -21.19 -44.15
N ALA A 3 -7.35 -20.88 -43.04
CA ALA A 3 -8.02 -20.47 -41.81
C ALA A 3 -8.65 -19.08 -41.92
N LEU A 4 -7.99 -18.16 -42.64
CA LEU A 4 -8.51 -16.81 -42.83
C LEU A 4 -9.79 -16.77 -43.69
N PHE A 5 -9.91 -17.70 -44.64
CA PHE A 5 -11.11 -17.82 -45.47
C PHE A 5 -12.30 -18.46 -44.75
N LEU A 6 -12.06 -19.27 -43.73
CA LEU A 6 -13.13 -19.90 -42.95
C LEU A 6 -13.80 -18.88 -42.01
N ASP A 7 -13.03 -18.00 -41.42
CA ASP A 7 -13.60 -16.93 -40.58
C ASP A 7 -14.38 -15.86 -41.38
N LEU A 8 -13.93 -15.59 -42.61
CA LEU A 8 -14.68 -14.72 -43.53
C LEU A 8 -16.00 -15.34 -43.97
N HIS A 9 -16.06 -16.65 -44.09
CA HIS A 9 -17.31 -17.31 -44.47
C HIS A 9 -18.34 -17.37 -43.35
N ALA A 10 -17.90 -17.47 -42.09
CA ALA A 10 -18.80 -17.46 -40.94
C ALA A 10 -19.45 -16.08 -40.72
N ALA A 11 -18.74 -14.99 -41.03
CA ALA A 11 -19.26 -13.65 -40.95
C ALA A 11 -20.17 -13.29 -42.21
N ALA A 12 -19.87 -13.87 -43.36
CA ALA A 12 -20.63 -13.64 -44.59
C ALA A 12 -22.04 -14.24 -44.57
N ASP A 13 -22.30 -15.27 -43.74
CA ASP A 13 -23.63 -15.88 -43.61
C ASP A 13 -24.70 -14.95 -43.06
N PHE A 14 -24.31 -13.83 -42.37
CA PHE A 14 -25.21 -12.84 -41.83
C PHE A 14 -25.61 -11.77 -42.87
N LEU A 15 -24.76 -11.46 -43.84
CA LEU A 15 -24.93 -10.39 -44.79
C LEU A 15 -25.22 -10.83 -46.21
N GLY A 16 -25.18 -12.15 -46.49
CA GLY A 16 -25.39 -12.77 -47.81
C GLY A 16 -24.10 -12.84 -48.64
N PRO A 17 -24.10 -13.70 -49.69
CA PRO A 17 -22.95 -13.94 -50.54
C PRO A 17 -22.53 -12.68 -51.30
N GLY A 18 -21.28 -12.27 -51.13
CA GLY A 18 -20.71 -11.11 -51.80
C GLY A 18 -20.71 -9.80 -50.99
N ALA A 19 -21.18 -9.80 -49.75
CA ALA A 19 -21.05 -8.63 -48.87
C ALA A 19 -19.56 -8.47 -48.42
N VAL A 20 -19.06 -7.27 -48.62
CA VAL A 20 -17.73 -6.87 -48.05
C VAL A 20 -17.93 -6.36 -46.65
N GLU A 21 -17.60 -7.16 -45.67
CA GLU A 21 -17.65 -6.75 -44.27
C GLU A 21 -16.32 -6.13 -43.86
N ILE A 22 -16.38 -4.87 -43.46
CA ILE A 22 -15.24 -4.16 -42.91
C ILE A 22 -15.31 -4.32 -41.39
N ASN A 23 -14.36 -5.05 -40.81
CA ASN A 23 -14.23 -5.16 -39.36
C ASN A 23 -14.04 -3.77 -38.77
N ARG A 24 -15.05 -3.27 -38.09
CA ARG A 24 -14.98 -2.02 -37.33
C ARG A 24 -14.76 -2.38 -35.88
N TYR A 25 -13.64 -1.96 -35.33
CA TYR A 25 -13.37 -2.05 -33.92
C TYR A 25 -14.09 -0.91 -33.19
N GLN A 26 -14.54 -1.18 -31.97
CA GLN A 26 -15.01 -0.12 -31.08
C GLN A 26 -13.84 0.81 -30.79
N THR A 27 -14.10 2.11 -30.86
CA THR A 27 -13.09 3.14 -30.55
C THR A 27 -12.81 3.24 -29.05
N GLU A 28 -13.73 2.70 -28.23
CA GLU A 28 -13.61 2.71 -26.78
C GLU A 28 -13.01 1.40 -26.28
N ILE A 29 -11.92 1.51 -25.52
CA ILE A 29 -11.26 0.37 -24.88
C ILE A 29 -11.92 0.17 -23.51
N PHE A 30 -12.60 -0.97 -23.34
CA PHE A 30 -13.18 -1.36 -22.06
C PHE A 30 -12.08 -1.87 -21.11
N ASP A 31 -11.93 -1.22 -19.95
CA ASP A 31 -10.88 -1.49 -18.99
C ASP A 31 -11.47 -1.87 -17.64
N ILE A 32 -11.09 -3.07 -17.15
CA ILE A 32 -11.49 -3.61 -15.85
C ILE A 32 -10.31 -3.78 -14.90
N VAL A 33 -9.16 -3.24 -15.25
CA VAL A 33 -7.93 -3.41 -14.46
C VAL A 33 -7.99 -2.57 -13.19
N ARG A 34 -7.78 -3.19 -12.04
CA ARG A 34 -7.66 -2.46 -10.78
C ARG A 34 -6.37 -1.66 -10.76
N ARG A 35 -6.48 -0.35 -10.58
CA ARG A 35 -5.37 0.59 -10.74
C ARG A 35 -4.73 1.00 -9.42
N ARG A 36 -5.51 1.32 -8.40
CA ARG A 36 -5.03 1.91 -7.15
C ARG A 36 -5.44 1.15 -5.90
N GLY A 37 -4.58 1.18 -4.88
CA GLY A 37 -4.88 0.80 -3.51
C GLY A 37 -5.37 1.99 -2.69
N VAL A 38 -5.94 1.72 -1.53
CA VAL A 38 -6.40 2.76 -0.60
C VAL A 38 -5.22 3.31 0.22
N PHE A 39 -4.29 2.46 0.58
CA PHE A 39 -3.15 2.80 1.45
C PHE A 39 -2.26 3.88 0.85
N GLY A 40 -1.87 3.76 -0.43
CA GLY A 40 -1.01 4.74 -1.10
C GLY A 40 -1.58 6.16 -1.14
N GLN A 41 -2.92 6.31 -1.06
CA GLN A 41 -3.59 7.60 -0.98
C GLN A 41 -3.64 8.19 0.43
N ARG A 42 -3.48 7.35 1.46
CA ARG A 42 -3.60 7.72 2.87
C ARG A 42 -2.24 7.92 3.56
N VAL A 43 -1.19 7.30 3.03
CA VAL A 43 0.18 7.46 3.56
C VAL A 43 0.61 8.92 3.48
N LYS A 44 1.11 9.45 4.59
CA LYS A 44 1.60 10.81 4.68
C LYS A 44 2.81 11.04 3.76
N GLN A 45 2.70 12.02 2.89
CA GLN A 45 3.73 12.41 1.94
C GLN A 45 4.67 13.43 2.56
N VAL A 46 5.98 13.15 2.60
CA VAL A 46 6.99 14.04 3.21
C VAL A 46 8.14 14.26 2.21
N PRO A 47 8.59 15.50 1.99
CA PRO A 47 9.77 15.74 1.18
C PRO A 47 11.02 15.16 1.85
N ALA A 48 11.85 14.46 1.08
CA ALA A 48 13.11 13.92 1.56
C ALA A 48 14.14 15.03 1.71
N THR A 49 14.91 15.00 2.80
CA THR A 49 15.98 15.98 3.08
C THR A 49 17.30 15.65 2.38
N GLY A 50 17.40 14.47 1.78
CA GLY A 50 18.61 13.97 1.10
C GLY A 50 18.51 12.48 0.78
N HIS A 51 19.64 11.89 0.38
CA HIS A 51 19.74 10.44 0.18
C HIS A 51 20.89 9.86 1.01
N PRO A 52 20.60 9.00 2.03
CA PRO A 52 19.26 8.66 2.56
C PRO A 52 18.59 9.85 3.26
N SER A 53 17.24 9.84 3.31
CA SER A 53 16.50 10.78 4.12
C SER A 53 16.62 10.37 5.59
N ARG A 54 17.02 11.32 6.46
CA ARG A 54 17.34 11.04 7.88
C ARG A 54 16.35 11.74 8.81
N PHE A 55 16.02 11.09 9.92
CA PHE A 55 15.20 11.64 10.98
C PHE A 55 15.64 11.07 12.34
N PHE A 56 15.24 11.75 13.42
CA PHE A 56 15.49 11.27 14.78
C PHE A 56 14.21 10.72 15.38
N GLU A 57 14.30 9.54 15.96
CA GLU A 57 13.27 8.91 16.76
C GLU A 57 13.63 9.05 18.24
N GLN A 58 12.74 9.67 19.03
CA GLN A 58 12.96 9.77 20.48
C GLN A 58 12.28 8.59 21.16
N THR A 59 13.07 7.71 21.74
CA THR A 59 12.62 6.47 22.38
C THR A 59 12.45 6.60 23.89
N ALA A 60 13.06 7.59 24.50
CA ALA A 60 12.87 7.89 25.92
C ALA A 60 12.96 9.39 26.21
N ILE A 61 12.14 9.84 27.16
CA ILE A 61 12.20 11.18 27.75
C ILE A 61 13.15 11.15 28.96
N ASN A 62 13.59 12.33 29.37
CA ASN A 62 14.29 12.46 30.64
C ASN A 62 13.27 12.25 31.79
N SER A 63 13.09 11.00 32.19
CA SER A 63 12.22 10.62 33.30
C SER A 63 13.07 10.07 34.43
N PRO A 64 13.21 10.79 35.56
CA PRO A 64 13.85 10.22 36.74
C PRO A 64 12.99 9.07 37.25
N THR A 65 13.64 8.02 37.74
CA THR A 65 12.93 6.95 38.43
C THR A 65 12.29 7.47 39.72
N ALA A 66 11.19 6.85 40.15
CA ALA A 66 10.52 7.28 41.39
C ALA A 66 11.48 7.34 42.61
N ALA A 67 12.46 6.44 42.64
CA ALA A 67 13.47 6.42 43.69
C ALA A 67 14.41 7.66 43.68
N ASN A 68 14.62 8.27 42.51
CA ASN A 68 15.54 9.39 42.34
C ASN A 68 14.83 10.72 42.14
N ALA A 69 13.54 10.72 41.86
CA ALA A 69 12.74 11.93 41.63
C ALA A 69 12.34 12.64 42.92
N PHE A 70 12.11 11.85 43.98
CA PHE A 70 11.73 12.37 45.29
C PHE A 70 12.99 12.47 46.18
N VAL A 71 13.36 13.68 46.55
CA VAL A 71 14.49 13.99 47.39
C VAL A 71 14.04 14.71 48.65
N ASP A 72 14.84 14.64 49.71
CA ASP A 72 14.60 15.40 50.93
C ASP A 72 14.57 16.91 50.59
N PRO A 73 13.48 17.63 50.93
CA PRO A 73 13.39 19.08 50.68
C PRO A 73 14.48 19.90 51.36
N ARG A 74 15.14 19.37 52.39
CA ARG A 74 16.27 19.97 53.08
C ARG A 74 17.61 19.75 52.44
N ASN A 75 17.70 18.73 51.54
CA ASN A 75 18.90 18.36 50.78
C ASN A 75 18.56 18.01 49.34
N ILE A 76 18.33 19.01 48.54
CA ILE A 76 17.95 18.89 47.14
C ILE A 76 19.19 18.61 46.30
N VAL A 77 19.33 17.38 45.83
CA VAL A 77 20.36 16.98 44.85
C VAL A 77 19.69 16.79 43.49
N PRO A 78 20.01 17.61 42.46
CA PRO A 78 19.43 17.47 41.14
C PRO A 78 19.80 16.12 40.52
N VAL A 79 18.82 15.42 39.91
CA VAL A 79 19.05 14.20 39.16
C VAL A 79 19.24 14.55 37.68
N VAL A 80 20.39 14.17 37.13
CA VAL A 80 20.69 14.35 35.72
C VAL A 80 20.07 13.18 34.94
N GLY A 81 19.12 13.48 34.06
CA GLY A 81 18.60 12.53 33.10
C GLY A 81 18.89 12.99 31.68
N SER A 82 18.86 12.07 30.75
CA SER A 82 19.12 12.35 29.35
C SER A 82 18.05 11.70 28.46
N PRO A 83 17.41 12.43 27.55
CA PRO A 83 16.49 11.83 26.56
C PRO A 83 17.29 10.95 25.58
N THR A 84 16.73 9.79 25.23
CA THR A 84 17.35 8.90 24.24
C THR A 84 16.75 9.21 22.86
N ARG A 85 17.64 9.51 21.91
CA ARG A 85 17.28 9.76 20.50
C ARG A 85 18.10 8.85 19.60
N VAL A 86 17.45 8.20 18.67
CA VAL A 86 18.07 7.30 17.69
C VAL A 86 17.91 7.90 16.31
N GLU A 87 19.02 8.01 15.58
CA GLU A 87 18.99 8.41 14.17
C GLU A 87 18.48 7.23 13.33
N ARG A 88 17.52 7.51 12.45
CA ARG A 88 16.97 6.58 11.46
C ARG A 88 17.17 7.15 10.07
N SER A 89 17.30 6.27 9.10
CA SER A 89 17.46 6.67 7.70
C SER A 89 16.52 5.87 6.79
N VAL A 90 16.06 6.53 5.73
CA VAL A 90 15.22 5.95 4.69
C VAL A 90 15.96 6.04 3.36
N PRO A 91 16.35 4.91 2.75
CA PRO A 91 16.95 4.91 1.42
C PRO A 91 15.89 5.25 0.38
N LEU A 92 16.22 6.18 -0.50
CA LEU A 92 15.34 6.51 -1.63
C LEU A 92 15.60 5.53 -2.76
N LYS A 93 14.54 4.99 -3.33
CA LYS A 93 14.54 4.04 -4.44
C LYS A 93 13.92 4.67 -5.68
N ALA A 94 14.27 4.19 -6.85
CA ALA A 94 13.72 4.63 -8.13
C ALA A 94 12.71 3.60 -8.62
N LEU A 95 11.51 4.05 -8.93
CA LEU A 95 10.51 3.28 -9.64
C LEU A 95 10.41 3.85 -11.05
N VAL A 96 10.60 3.02 -12.06
CA VAL A 96 10.74 3.44 -13.47
C VAL A 96 9.83 2.57 -14.35
N SER A 97 9.16 3.21 -15.30
CA SER A 97 8.44 2.55 -16.39
C SER A 97 8.85 3.20 -17.70
N GLU A 98 9.08 2.42 -18.72
CA GLU A 98 9.52 2.86 -20.04
C GLU A 98 8.47 2.50 -21.09
N ILE A 99 8.25 3.42 -22.03
CA ILE A 99 7.37 3.24 -23.18
C ILE A 99 8.21 3.54 -24.43
N ASN A 100 8.25 2.59 -25.35
CA ASN A 100 8.94 2.72 -26.63
C ASN A 100 7.95 2.59 -27.77
N TYR A 101 7.90 3.58 -28.64
CA TYR A 101 7.16 3.54 -29.89
C TYR A 101 8.11 3.51 -31.07
N ASN A 102 7.98 2.51 -31.92
CA ASN A 102 8.70 2.50 -33.19
C ASN A 102 8.14 3.61 -34.11
N LEU A 103 9.05 4.28 -34.86
CA LEU A 103 8.66 5.32 -35.79
C LEU A 103 7.63 4.82 -36.82
N PHE A 104 7.79 3.59 -37.29
CA PHE A 104 6.85 2.97 -38.23
C PHE A 104 5.43 2.90 -37.66
N ASP A 105 5.29 2.47 -36.38
CA ASP A 105 3.98 2.37 -35.73
C ASP A 105 3.33 3.75 -35.54
N ILE A 106 4.16 4.77 -35.28
CA ILE A 106 3.66 6.16 -35.17
C ILE A 106 3.11 6.66 -36.50
N GLU A 107 3.83 6.41 -37.61
CA GLU A 107 3.39 6.85 -38.94
C GLU A 107 2.16 6.09 -39.43
N VAL A 108 2.09 4.77 -39.19
CA VAL A 108 0.89 3.98 -39.49
C VAL A 108 -0.30 4.44 -38.63
N GLY A 109 -0.10 4.70 -37.35
CA GLY A 109 -1.12 5.23 -36.47
C GLY A 109 -1.63 6.62 -36.87
N ALA A 110 -0.74 7.47 -37.41
CA ALA A 110 -1.12 8.78 -37.92
C ALA A 110 -2.01 8.72 -39.19
N GLN A 111 -1.81 7.70 -40.02
CA GLN A 111 -2.67 7.45 -41.19
C GLN A 111 -4.01 6.80 -40.82
N GLN A 112 -4.01 5.99 -39.77
CA GLN A 112 -5.21 5.34 -39.24
C GLN A 112 -5.79 6.21 -38.13
N SER A 113 -6.57 7.24 -38.49
CA SER A 113 -7.15 8.21 -37.54
C SER A 113 -7.92 7.60 -36.36
N GLN A 114 -8.21 6.31 -36.36
CA GLN A 114 -8.86 5.56 -35.28
C GLN A 114 -7.97 5.34 -34.06
N PHE A 115 -6.64 5.44 -34.21
CA PHE A 115 -5.65 5.19 -33.13
C PHE A 115 -4.90 6.45 -32.68
N ALA A 116 -5.36 7.65 -33.07
CA ALA A 116 -4.71 8.91 -32.72
C ALA A 116 -4.53 9.15 -31.21
N PHE A 117 -5.36 8.50 -30.36
CA PHE A 117 -5.29 8.60 -28.91
C PHE A 117 -4.54 7.48 -28.21
N LEU A 118 -4.01 6.49 -28.95
CA LEU A 118 -3.38 5.31 -28.37
C LEU A 118 -2.15 5.69 -27.53
N GLN A 119 -1.31 6.59 -28.02
CA GLN A 119 -0.11 7.06 -27.30
C GLN A 119 -0.45 7.75 -25.98
N ALA A 120 -1.48 8.59 -25.97
CA ALA A 120 -1.92 9.27 -24.75
C ALA A 120 -2.50 8.26 -23.73
N LYS A 121 -3.24 7.26 -24.23
CA LYS A 121 -3.77 6.19 -23.40
C LYS A 121 -2.65 5.34 -22.81
N ASP A 122 -1.68 4.90 -23.61
CA ASP A 122 -0.56 4.09 -23.17
C ASP A 122 0.31 4.81 -22.14
N LEU A 123 0.51 6.13 -22.32
CA LEU A 123 1.19 6.95 -21.31
C LEU A 123 0.40 6.97 -20.00
N THR A 124 -0.91 7.15 -20.06
CA THR A 124 -1.77 7.12 -18.89
C THR A 124 -1.72 5.74 -18.21
N ASP A 125 -1.81 4.68 -18.99
CA ASP A 125 -1.78 3.30 -18.49
C ASP A 125 -0.40 2.96 -17.89
N SER A 126 0.69 3.49 -18.44
CA SER A 126 2.04 3.34 -17.87
C SER A 126 2.19 4.07 -16.54
N VAL A 127 1.70 5.30 -16.42
CA VAL A 127 1.67 6.06 -15.16
C VAL A 127 0.82 5.32 -14.11
N GLU A 128 -0.36 4.84 -14.48
CA GLU A 128 -1.25 4.08 -13.60
C GLU A 128 -0.63 2.73 -13.20
N GLY A 129 0.03 2.03 -14.12
CA GLY A 129 0.74 0.78 -13.86
C GLY A 129 1.90 0.97 -12.88
N LEU A 130 2.65 2.07 -13.03
CA LEU A 130 3.72 2.44 -12.10
C LEU A 130 3.15 2.75 -10.71
N LEU A 131 2.04 3.49 -10.62
CA LEU A 131 1.38 3.80 -9.36
C LEU A 131 0.78 2.56 -8.69
N ARG A 132 0.24 1.61 -9.45
CA ARG A 132 -0.19 0.31 -8.94
C ARG A 132 0.97 -0.47 -8.34
N THR A 133 2.10 -0.53 -9.04
CA THR A 133 3.32 -1.18 -8.55
C THR A 133 3.83 -0.50 -7.28
N HIS A 134 3.76 0.82 -7.24
CA HIS A 134 4.08 1.60 -6.04
C HIS A 134 3.19 1.22 -4.86
N ASP A 135 1.85 1.18 -5.04
CA ASP A 135 0.90 0.86 -3.98
C ASP A 135 1.13 -0.56 -3.42
N VAL A 136 1.42 -1.53 -4.29
CA VAL A 136 1.80 -2.89 -3.85
C VAL A 136 3.11 -2.88 -3.10
N ALA A 137 4.12 -2.15 -3.58
CA ALA A 137 5.45 -2.12 -2.99
C ALA A 137 5.48 -1.36 -1.65
N LEU A 138 4.54 -0.44 -1.38
CA LEU A 138 4.38 0.18 -0.07
C LEU A 138 4.10 -0.87 1.02
N TRP A 139 3.32 -1.90 0.70
CA TRP A 139 3.04 -3.03 1.61
C TRP A 139 4.10 -4.13 1.50
N ASN A 140 4.30 -4.67 0.30
CA ASN A 140 5.00 -5.92 0.02
C ASN A 140 6.42 -5.72 -0.54
N GLY A 141 7.03 -4.55 -0.37
CA GLY A 141 8.39 -4.32 -0.83
C GLY A 141 9.37 -5.31 -0.18
N ASN A 142 10.26 -5.89 -1.01
CA ASN A 142 11.07 -7.05 -0.65
C ASN A 142 12.45 -6.72 -0.06
N ASP A 143 12.76 -5.45 0.20
CA ASP A 143 13.98 -5.10 0.95
C ASP A 143 13.83 -5.56 2.42
N THR A 144 14.94 -5.78 3.09
CA THR A 144 14.97 -6.33 4.45
C THR A 144 15.51 -5.33 5.48
N SER A 145 16.04 -4.20 5.04
CA SER A 145 16.64 -3.22 5.94
C SER A 145 16.57 -1.79 5.39
N LEU A 146 16.28 -0.84 6.27
CA LEU A 146 16.37 0.59 5.95
C LEU A 146 17.81 1.11 5.99
N SER A 147 18.67 0.56 6.84
CA SER A 147 20.05 1.02 7.00
C SER A 147 21.02 0.39 6.02
N THR A 148 20.80 -0.87 5.68
CA THR A 148 21.63 -1.66 4.75
C THR A 148 20.75 -2.30 3.69
N PRO A 149 20.28 -1.53 2.68
CA PRO A 149 19.40 -2.04 1.66
C PRO A 149 20.05 -3.19 0.87
N THR A 150 19.30 -4.26 0.65
CA THR A 150 19.75 -5.45 -0.09
C THR A 150 19.16 -5.53 -1.48
N THR A 151 18.04 -4.86 -1.73
CA THR A 151 17.34 -4.88 -3.03
C THR A 151 17.07 -3.48 -3.56
N ALA A 152 16.66 -3.39 -4.84
CA ALA A 152 16.25 -2.14 -5.46
C ALA A 152 14.83 -1.70 -5.06
N GLN A 153 14.03 -2.56 -4.45
CA GLN A 153 12.67 -2.23 -4.00
C GLN A 153 12.65 -1.50 -2.65
N TYR A 154 11.46 -1.06 -2.24
CA TYR A 154 11.26 -0.54 -0.89
C TYR A 154 11.39 -1.64 0.16
N PHE A 155 11.69 -1.27 1.40
CA PHE A 155 11.39 -2.10 2.54
C PHE A 155 9.92 -1.86 2.89
N GLY A 156 9.03 -2.77 2.49
CA GLY A 156 7.59 -2.62 2.61
C GLY A 156 7.11 -2.49 4.06
N ALA A 157 5.92 -1.93 4.25
CA ALA A 157 5.36 -1.74 5.58
C ALA A 157 5.20 -3.07 6.34
N ILE A 158 4.83 -4.15 5.67
CA ILE A 158 4.74 -5.50 6.26
C ILE A 158 6.08 -5.92 6.85
N GLY A 159 7.15 -5.89 6.04
CA GLY A 159 8.47 -6.31 6.51
C GLY A 159 9.01 -5.45 7.66
N GLN A 160 8.71 -4.14 7.66
CA GLN A 160 9.08 -3.25 8.76
C GLN A 160 8.33 -3.57 10.07
N ILE A 161 7.02 -3.87 9.98
CA ILE A 161 6.18 -4.24 11.15
C ILE A 161 6.61 -5.60 11.68
N GLU A 162 6.81 -6.60 10.81
CA GLU A 162 7.31 -7.92 11.21
C GLU A 162 8.70 -7.85 11.87
N ALA A 163 9.61 -7.03 11.33
CA ALA A 163 10.91 -6.77 11.91
C ALA A 163 10.81 -6.08 13.29
N GLY A 164 9.72 -5.34 13.54
CA GLY A 164 9.40 -4.77 14.85
C GLY A 164 9.02 -5.81 15.91
N GLY A 165 8.66 -7.02 15.51
CA GLY A 165 8.35 -8.14 16.41
C GLY A 165 6.93 -8.14 16.98
N ASN A 166 6.06 -7.27 16.52
CA ASN A 166 4.67 -7.13 17.02
C ASN A 166 3.68 -7.95 16.18
N THR A 167 3.81 -9.29 16.27
CA THR A 167 2.91 -10.20 15.57
C THR A 167 2.12 -11.02 16.58
N VAL A 168 0.79 -11.04 16.42
CA VAL A 168 -0.12 -11.89 17.20
C VAL A 168 -0.75 -12.90 16.25
N THR A 169 -0.72 -14.17 16.62
CA THR A 169 -1.34 -15.24 15.81
C THR A 169 -2.60 -15.74 16.51
N LEU A 170 -3.70 -15.73 15.77
CA LEU A 170 -4.99 -16.28 16.20
C LEU A 170 -5.20 -17.63 15.53
N GLY A 171 -5.53 -18.62 16.34
CA GLY A 171 -5.88 -19.97 15.87
C GLY A 171 -7.29 -20.03 15.26
N THR A 172 -7.67 -21.21 14.79
CA THR A 172 -8.96 -21.44 14.11
C THR A 172 -10.17 -21.26 15.02
N SER A 173 -10.02 -21.43 16.32
CA SER A 173 -11.09 -21.30 17.34
C SER A 173 -11.12 -19.93 18.04
N ASP A 174 -10.10 -19.09 17.82
CA ASP A 174 -10.01 -17.81 18.50
C ASP A 174 -10.93 -16.78 17.84
N SER A 175 -11.57 -15.91 18.66
CA SER A 175 -12.33 -14.78 18.14
C SER A 175 -11.41 -13.77 17.45
N ILE A 176 -11.72 -13.43 16.20
CA ILE A 176 -10.96 -12.44 15.43
C ILE A 176 -11.13 -11.05 16.06
N VAL A 177 -12.36 -10.73 16.42
CA VAL A 177 -12.73 -9.43 16.97
C VAL A 177 -12.06 -9.19 18.32
N ASP A 178 -12.10 -10.18 19.21
CA ASP A 178 -11.47 -10.07 20.53
C ASP A 178 -9.95 -10.02 20.42
N GLY A 179 -9.36 -10.76 19.48
CA GLY A 179 -7.96 -10.71 19.20
C GLY A 179 -7.51 -9.30 18.76
N ILE A 180 -8.22 -8.68 17.82
CA ILE A 180 -7.92 -7.32 17.37
C ILE A 180 -8.11 -6.30 18.51
N LYS A 181 -9.20 -6.41 19.28
CA LYS A 181 -9.45 -5.53 20.44
C LYS A 181 -8.37 -5.65 21.52
N SER A 182 -7.88 -6.87 21.75
CA SER A 182 -6.78 -7.13 22.69
C SER A 182 -5.49 -6.46 22.24
N VAL A 183 -5.16 -6.53 20.94
CA VAL A 183 -4.00 -5.84 20.37
C VAL A 183 -4.12 -4.33 20.52
N VAL A 184 -5.28 -3.75 20.19
CA VAL A 184 -5.53 -2.31 20.38
C VAL A 184 -5.39 -1.91 21.85
N ALA A 185 -5.91 -2.73 22.77
CA ALA A 185 -5.77 -2.48 24.19
C ALA A 185 -4.31 -2.50 24.65
N GLN A 186 -3.48 -3.43 24.14
CA GLN A 186 -2.04 -3.49 24.42
C GLN A 186 -1.31 -2.25 23.92
N MET A 187 -1.65 -1.76 22.71
CA MET A 187 -1.06 -0.54 22.15
C MET A 187 -1.36 0.69 23.04
N VAL A 188 -2.62 0.85 23.42
CA VAL A 188 -3.06 1.99 24.22
C VAL A 188 -2.56 1.91 25.67
N ALA A 189 -2.43 0.70 26.22
CA ALA A 189 -1.97 0.47 27.58
C ALA A 189 -0.44 0.60 27.76
N SER A 190 0.31 0.85 26.69
CA SER A 190 1.77 0.99 26.79
C SER A 190 2.15 2.13 27.74
N SER A 191 2.94 1.82 28.75
CA SER A 191 3.45 2.81 29.71
C SER A 191 4.62 3.64 29.16
N SER A 192 5.26 3.15 28.11
CA SER A 192 6.47 3.76 27.54
C SER A 192 6.17 4.66 26.33
N TYR A 193 5.10 4.38 25.59
CA TYR A 193 4.80 5.06 24.35
C TYR A 193 3.32 5.48 24.30
N GLU A 194 3.08 6.72 23.93
CA GLU A 194 1.72 7.20 23.64
C GLU A 194 1.40 6.92 22.18
N VAL A 195 0.75 5.79 21.90
CA VAL A 195 0.36 5.39 20.57
C VAL A 195 -1.14 5.14 20.51
N ARG A 196 -1.79 5.72 19.51
CA ARG A 196 -3.20 5.46 19.20
C ARG A 196 -3.30 4.91 17.78
N PRO A 197 -3.75 3.67 17.60
CA PRO A 197 -4.03 3.17 16.27
C PRO A 197 -5.15 4.00 15.62
N THR A 198 -5.03 4.23 14.32
CA THR A 198 -5.98 5.05 13.54
C THR A 198 -6.76 4.25 12.53
N ALA A 199 -6.25 3.09 12.10
CA ALA A 199 -6.89 2.24 11.11
C ALA A 199 -6.50 0.77 11.24
N ILE A 200 -7.37 -0.08 10.72
CA ILE A 200 -7.15 -1.53 10.56
C ILE A 200 -7.20 -1.84 9.07
N TYR A 201 -6.08 -2.29 8.52
CA TYR A 201 -5.97 -2.71 7.11
C TYR A 201 -6.05 -4.22 7.00
N ALA A 202 -6.92 -4.72 6.15
CA ALA A 202 -7.05 -6.15 5.94
C ALA A 202 -7.52 -6.47 4.51
N ASN A 203 -7.29 -7.73 4.11
CA ASN A 203 -7.87 -8.23 2.87
C ASN A 203 -9.41 -8.23 2.97
N PRO A 204 -10.15 -7.90 1.90
CA PRO A 204 -11.61 -7.92 1.90
C PRO A 204 -12.23 -9.24 2.39
N VAL A 205 -11.56 -10.37 2.17
CA VAL A 205 -12.02 -11.69 2.67
C VAL A 205 -12.03 -11.75 4.19
N LEU A 206 -10.98 -11.21 4.84
CA LEU A 206 -10.94 -11.17 6.30
C LEU A 206 -11.98 -10.20 6.87
N LEU A 207 -12.23 -9.09 6.18
CA LEU A 207 -13.26 -8.13 6.61
C LEU A 207 -14.66 -8.74 6.57
N ASP A 208 -14.95 -9.62 5.59
CA ASP A 208 -16.21 -10.37 5.55
C ASP A 208 -16.32 -11.34 6.74
N LEU A 209 -15.23 -12.02 7.11
CA LEU A 209 -15.20 -12.90 8.29
C LEU A 209 -15.45 -12.12 9.59
N ILE A 210 -14.85 -10.94 9.74
CA ILE A 210 -15.09 -10.05 10.89
C ILE A 210 -16.58 -9.63 10.96
N ASP A 211 -17.17 -9.26 9.83
CA ASP A 211 -18.59 -8.85 9.79
C ASP A 211 -19.53 -10.01 10.15
N ARG A 212 -19.23 -11.22 9.70
CA ARG A 212 -19.97 -12.43 10.05
C ARG A 212 -19.87 -12.73 11.54
N GLU A 213 -18.67 -12.71 12.10
CA GLU A 213 -18.42 -12.95 13.52
C GLU A 213 -19.19 -11.93 14.38
N MET A 214 -19.13 -10.64 14.03
CA MET A 214 -19.89 -9.61 14.74
C MET A 214 -21.39 -9.85 14.73
N LYS A 215 -21.95 -10.32 13.62
CA LYS A 215 -23.39 -10.62 13.50
C LYS A 215 -23.80 -11.90 14.22
N THR A 216 -22.96 -12.95 14.15
CA THR A 216 -23.33 -14.29 14.66
C THR A 216 -23.03 -14.45 16.15
N GLU A 217 -21.88 -13.97 16.61
CA GLU A 217 -21.43 -14.17 17.99
C GLU A 217 -21.83 -13.00 18.90
N PHE A 218 -21.69 -11.77 18.40
CA PHE A 218 -21.95 -10.57 19.20
C PHE A 218 -23.34 -9.96 18.96
N ASN A 219 -24.07 -10.42 17.93
CA ASN A 219 -25.37 -9.89 17.51
C ASN A 219 -25.35 -8.35 17.32
N VAL A 220 -24.23 -7.82 16.83
CA VAL A 220 -23.98 -6.38 16.61
C VAL A 220 -23.68 -6.13 15.14
N VAL A 221 -24.25 -5.08 14.60
CA VAL A 221 -23.88 -4.57 13.27
C VAL A 221 -22.77 -3.54 13.43
N LEU A 222 -21.70 -3.70 12.65
CA LEU A 222 -20.59 -2.74 12.65
C LEU A 222 -21.06 -1.34 12.29
N SER A 223 -20.59 -0.34 13.01
CA SER A 223 -20.77 1.07 12.69
C SER A 223 -20.07 1.42 11.36
N THR A 224 -20.44 2.54 10.77
CA THR A 224 -19.82 3.01 9.53
C THR A 224 -19.16 4.35 9.77
N VAL A 225 -17.95 4.50 9.26
CA VAL A 225 -17.17 5.74 9.32
C VAL A 225 -16.82 6.18 7.91
N GLN A 226 -16.93 7.46 7.66
CA GLN A 226 -16.50 8.06 6.40
C GLN A 226 -14.99 8.33 6.48
N ILE A 227 -14.24 7.77 5.53
CA ILE A 227 -12.81 8.01 5.37
C ILE A 227 -12.54 8.99 4.23
N THR A 228 -11.28 9.30 4.00
CA THR A 228 -10.83 10.22 2.95
C THR A 228 -11.46 9.90 1.59
N GLY A 229 -11.90 10.93 0.88
CA GLY A 229 -12.52 10.78 -0.44
C GLY A 229 -14.00 10.38 -0.44
N GLY A 230 -14.68 10.45 0.72
CA GLY A 230 -16.11 10.14 0.81
C GLY A 230 -16.45 8.65 0.83
N LEU A 231 -15.45 7.78 0.86
CA LEU A 231 -15.64 6.34 1.00
C LEU A 231 -16.12 6.02 2.42
N THR A 232 -17.25 5.34 2.52
CA THR A 232 -17.77 4.84 3.80
C THR A 232 -17.32 3.41 4.02
N VAL A 233 -16.65 3.17 5.13
CA VAL A 233 -16.19 1.84 5.53
C VAL A 233 -16.80 1.43 6.88
N LYS A 234 -16.81 0.14 7.15
CA LYS A 234 -17.20 -0.37 8.47
C LYS A 234 -16.13 -0.02 9.49
N ALA A 235 -16.52 0.14 10.74
CA ALA A 235 -15.62 0.44 11.84
C ALA A 235 -15.84 -0.53 13.02
N LEU A 236 -14.76 -0.85 13.68
CA LEU A 236 -14.73 -1.65 14.88
C LEU A 236 -14.55 -0.75 16.10
N SER A 237 -15.49 -0.81 17.05
CA SER A 237 -15.40 -0.06 18.29
C SER A 237 -14.40 -0.71 19.24
N THR A 238 -13.41 0.08 19.66
CA THR A 238 -12.27 -0.35 20.49
C THR A 238 -11.98 0.66 21.59
N GLN A 239 -10.99 0.38 22.44
CA GLN A 239 -10.51 1.31 23.47
C GLN A 239 -9.85 2.59 22.89
N ALA A 240 -9.40 2.54 21.63
CA ALA A 240 -8.89 3.72 20.93
C ALA A 240 -9.99 4.55 20.24
N GLY A 241 -11.24 4.09 20.30
CA GLY A 241 -12.40 4.61 19.58
C GLY A 241 -12.83 3.72 18.44
N ASP A 242 -13.62 4.25 17.53
CA ASP A 242 -14.07 3.54 16.34
C ASP A 242 -12.99 3.54 15.26
N LEU A 243 -12.36 2.38 15.05
CA LEU A 243 -11.31 2.20 14.05
C LEU A 243 -11.91 1.75 12.72
N PRO A 244 -11.65 2.47 11.61
CA PRO A 244 -12.09 2.08 10.29
C PRO A 244 -11.41 0.77 9.84
N LEU A 245 -12.21 -0.14 9.30
CA LEU A 245 -11.78 -1.38 8.67
C LEU A 245 -11.57 -1.12 7.18
N ILE A 246 -10.32 -0.92 6.78
CA ILE A 246 -9.97 -0.50 5.42
C ILE A 246 -9.65 -1.72 4.57
N PRO A 247 -10.43 -1.94 3.48
CA PRO A 247 -10.14 -3.02 2.55
C PRO A 247 -8.91 -2.69 1.71
N GLU A 248 -7.86 -3.51 1.83
CA GLU A 248 -6.65 -3.37 1.03
C GLU A 248 -6.37 -4.66 0.25
N TRP A 249 -6.44 -4.57 -1.06
CA TRP A 249 -6.26 -5.70 -1.96
C TRP A 249 -4.80 -6.15 -2.09
N ALA A 250 -3.85 -5.25 -1.81
CA ALA A 250 -2.42 -5.57 -1.85
C ALA A 250 -2.00 -6.50 -0.71
N LEU A 251 -2.83 -6.61 0.34
CA LEU A 251 -2.63 -7.56 1.43
C LEU A 251 -3.08 -8.95 0.95
N GLY A 252 -2.10 -9.79 0.61
CA GLY A 252 -2.35 -11.18 0.25
C GLY A 252 -2.75 -12.04 1.46
N TYR A 253 -3.24 -13.25 1.17
CA TYR A 253 -3.41 -14.31 2.16
C TYR A 253 -2.93 -15.63 1.56
N THR A 254 -2.61 -16.60 2.41
CA THR A 254 -2.18 -17.94 1.99
C THR A 254 -3.25 -18.97 2.30
N GLY A 255 -3.34 -20.01 1.48
CA GLY A 255 -4.32 -21.08 1.66
C GLY A 255 -5.73 -20.74 1.16
N THR A 256 -6.68 -21.62 1.40
CA THR A 256 -8.10 -21.44 1.05
C THR A 256 -8.86 -21.04 2.30
N PRO A 257 -9.51 -19.86 2.35
CA PRO A 257 -10.32 -19.45 3.49
C PRO A 257 -11.40 -20.46 3.84
N GLY A 258 -11.50 -20.83 5.10
CA GLY A 258 -12.42 -21.87 5.58
C GLY A 258 -11.85 -23.29 5.61
N SER A 259 -10.62 -23.50 5.14
CA SER A 259 -9.93 -24.81 5.20
C SER A 259 -9.31 -25.12 6.57
N GLY A 260 -9.27 -24.14 7.47
CA GLY A 260 -8.56 -24.23 8.76
C GLY A 260 -7.04 -24.02 8.66
N SER A 261 -6.52 -23.78 7.45
CA SER A 261 -5.08 -23.57 7.21
C SER A 261 -4.76 -22.25 6.49
N ALA A 262 -5.77 -21.51 6.09
CA ALA A 262 -5.57 -20.20 5.49
C ALA A 262 -5.08 -19.18 6.53
N VAL A 263 -4.03 -18.43 6.20
CA VAL A 263 -3.52 -17.35 7.04
C VAL A 263 -3.88 -16.01 6.38
N LEU A 264 -4.70 -15.24 7.09
CA LEU A 264 -5.18 -13.93 6.66
C LEU A 264 -4.61 -12.87 7.60
N PRO A 265 -3.62 -12.08 7.16
CA PRO A 265 -3.06 -11.03 7.98
C PRO A 265 -3.97 -9.79 8.00
N CYS A 266 -4.03 -9.12 9.14
CA CYS A 266 -4.49 -7.74 9.25
C CYS A 266 -3.48 -6.89 10.03
N TYR A 267 -3.45 -5.62 9.73
CA TYR A 267 -2.50 -4.67 10.30
C TYR A 267 -3.24 -3.57 11.03
N VAL A 268 -2.99 -3.49 12.34
CA VAL A 268 -3.46 -2.39 13.20
C VAL A 268 -2.37 -1.34 13.20
N VAL A 269 -2.64 -0.18 12.62
CA VAL A 269 -1.61 0.83 12.36
C VAL A 269 -2.00 2.21 12.87
N SER A 270 -0.97 2.99 13.18
CA SER A 270 -1.06 4.44 13.37
C SER A 270 -0.57 5.12 12.09
N GLU A 271 -1.51 5.60 11.26
CA GLU A 271 -1.20 6.14 9.93
C GLU A 271 -0.28 7.37 10.00
N ASP A 272 -0.38 8.17 11.04
CA ASP A 272 0.45 9.36 11.25
C ASP A 272 1.95 9.04 11.36
N LEU A 273 2.29 7.79 11.69
CA LEU A 273 3.65 7.30 11.84
C LEU A 273 4.16 6.57 10.59
N ILE A 274 3.34 6.45 9.55
CA ILE A 274 3.75 5.87 8.27
C ILE A 274 3.95 7.01 7.28
N GLU A 275 5.17 7.14 6.76
CA GLU A 275 5.52 8.23 5.85
C GLU A 275 6.14 7.70 4.56
N TYR A 276 5.80 8.36 3.45
CA TYR A 276 6.48 8.19 2.18
C TYR A 276 7.34 9.42 1.90
N HIS A 277 8.65 9.23 1.89
CA HIS A 277 9.61 10.28 1.61
C HIS A 277 9.87 10.37 0.11
N TRP A 278 9.52 11.49 -0.53
CA TRP A 278 9.72 11.73 -1.96
C TRP A 278 10.85 12.74 -2.21
N LEU A 279 11.58 12.58 -3.34
CA LEU A 279 12.76 13.41 -3.60
C LEU A 279 12.43 14.75 -4.25
N THR A 280 11.68 14.73 -5.35
CA THR A 280 11.45 15.96 -6.15
C THR A 280 9.97 16.29 -6.26
N ASP A 281 9.12 15.26 -6.41
CA ASP A 281 7.67 15.38 -6.60
C ASP A 281 7.00 14.12 -6.03
N PRO A 282 5.89 14.23 -5.31
CA PRO A 282 5.12 13.08 -4.85
C PRO A 282 4.49 12.29 -6.02
N ASN A 283 4.29 12.96 -7.16
CA ASN A 283 3.74 12.34 -8.37
C ASN A 283 4.84 11.80 -9.29
N PRO A 284 4.54 10.81 -10.13
CA PRO A 284 5.46 10.36 -11.17
C PRO A 284 5.75 11.47 -12.17
N ARG A 285 7.01 11.56 -12.61
CA ARG A 285 7.46 12.51 -13.63
C ARG A 285 7.68 11.78 -14.95
N VAL A 286 7.23 12.38 -16.03
CA VAL A 286 7.39 11.87 -17.38
C VAL A 286 8.54 12.61 -18.07
N PHE A 287 9.51 11.87 -18.60
CA PHE A 287 10.60 12.37 -19.40
C PHE A 287 10.47 11.85 -20.83
N GLN A 288 10.50 12.74 -21.79
CA GLN A 288 10.56 12.39 -23.22
C GLN A 288 12.03 12.43 -23.64
N LEU A 289 12.57 11.30 -24.04
CA LEU A 289 13.98 11.18 -24.46
C LEU A 289 14.16 11.37 -25.98
N GLY A 290 13.07 11.47 -26.74
CA GLY A 290 13.10 11.65 -28.18
C GLY A 290 13.44 10.36 -28.94
N LEU A 291 13.96 10.51 -30.17
CA LEU A 291 14.39 9.38 -31.01
C LEU A 291 15.68 8.77 -30.49
N THR A 292 15.63 7.50 -30.19
CA THR A 292 16.81 6.70 -29.81
C THR A 292 17.46 6.04 -31.03
N GLY A 293 18.61 5.40 -30.84
CA GLY A 293 19.37 4.76 -31.93
C GLY A 293 18.64 3.66 -32.72
N SER A 294 17.50 3.16 -32.19
CA SER A 294 16.59 2.21 -32.85
C SER A 294 15.44 2.89 -33.59
N LEU A 295 15.49 4.20 -33.84
CA LEU A 295 14.37 4.98 -34.40
C LEU A 295 13.04 4.80 -33.62
N ALA A 296 13.16 4.72 -32.30
CA ALA A 296 12.00 4.63 -31.40
C ALA A 296 11.88 5.91 -30.58
N HIS A 297 10.66 6.42 -30.44
CA HIS A 297 10.32 7.45 -29.47
C HIS A 297 10.25 6.83 -28.08
N GLN A 298 11.13 7.26 -27.20
CA GLN A 298 11.24 6.76 -25.83
C GLN A 298 10.67 7.77 -24.85
N MET A 299 9.74 7.31 -24.00
CA MET A 299 9.24 8.05 -22.85
C MET A 299 9.53 7.23 -21.59
N VAL A 300 9.99 7.90 -20.55
CA VAL A 300 10.30 7.27 -19.25
C VAL A 300 9.51 7.95 -18.15
N VAL A 301 8.77 7.17 -17.41
CA VAL A 301 8.03 7.61 -16.22
C VAL A 301 8.82 7.20 -14.99
N VAL A 302 9.15 8.16 -14.13
CA VAL A 302 10.02 7.94 -12.97
C VAL A 302 9.38 8.49 -11.71
N LYS A 303 9.50 7.73 -10.61
CA LYS A 303 9.14 8.18 -9.26
C LYS A 303 10.27 7.81 -8.29
N PHE A 304 10.73 8.78 -7.50
CA PHE A 304 11.76 8.57 -6.49
C PHE A 304 11.17 8.71 -5.09
N GLY A 305 11.47 7.75 -4.21
CA GLY A 305 11.07 7.84 -2.82
C GLY A 305 11.41 6.62 -2.00
N GLY A 306 10.93 6.61 -0.77
CA GLY A 306 11.08 5.50 0.16
C GLY A 306 9.98 5.54 1.22
N VAL A 307 9.52 4.38 1.67
CA VAL A 307 8.53 4.25 2.75
C VAL A 307 9.22 3.96 4.07
N VAL A 308 8.71 4.56 5.14
CA VAL A 308 9.16 4.27 6.50
C VAL A 308 7.95 4.13 7.43
N VAL A 309 8.03 3.13 8.28
CA VAL A 309 7.11 2.89 9.39
C VAL A 309 7.85 3.29 10.67
N LYS A 310 7.54 4.48 11.19
CA LYS A 310 8.12 4.98 12.44
C LYS A 310 7.51 4.23 13.61
N GLY A 311 8.34 3.86 14.58
CA GLY A 311 7.85 3.11 15.73
C GLY A 311 7.34 1.71 15.40
N ALA A 312 7.93 1.02 14.43
CA ALA A 312 7.53 -0.32 13.98
C ALA A 312 7.46 -1.34 15.15
N SER A 313 8.28 -1.16 16.18
CA SER A 313 8.34 -2.06 17.34
C SER A 313 7.29 -1.79 18.43
N TYR A 314 6.47 -0.74 18.32
CA TYR A 314 5.50 -0.40 19.38
C TYR A 314 4.21 0.27 18.89
N ALA A 315 4.21 0.84 17.67
CA ALA A 315 3.09 1.60 17.16
C ALA A 315 2.25 0.86 16.11
N HIS A 316 2.68 -0.30 15.70
CA HIS A 316 2.03 -1.09 14.66
C HIS A 316 2.04 -2.56 15.04
N TYR A 317 0.96 -3.27 14.75
CA TYR A 317 0.81 -4.68 15.04
C TYR A 317 0.28 -5.42 13.83
N GLU A 318 0.80 -6.62 13.63
CA GLU A 318 0.25 -7.60 12.72
C GLU A 318 -0.57 -8.62 13.49
N VAL A 319 -1.77 -8.92 13.00
CA VAL A 319 -2.60 -10.02 13.52
C VAL A 319 -2.78 -11.04 12.40
N LYS A 320 -2.19 -12.22 12.57
CA LYS A 320 -2.32 -13.35 11.64
C LYS A 320 -3.51 -14.21 12.07
N VAL A 321 -4.55 -14.24 11.29
CA VAL A 321 -5.77 -15.01 11.55
C VAL A 321 -5.72 -16.30 10.76
N THR A 322 -5.82 -17.46 11.42
CA THR A 322 -5.92 -18.78 10.77
C THR A 322 -7.39 -19.19 10.64
N ARG A 323 -7.85 -19.52 9.41
CA ARG A 323 -9.23 -19.95 9.13
C ARG A 323 -9.31 -21.00 8.03
#